data_9e42f5256d5f73f3dcb97b0cf4e06653
#
_entry.id   9e42f5256d5f73f3dcb97b0cf4e06653
#
_cell.length_a   1.000
_cell.length_b   1.000
_cell.length_c   1.000
_cell.angle_alpha   90.00
_cell.angle_beta   90.00
_cell.angle_gamma   90.00
#
_symmetry.space_group_name_H-M   'P 1'
#
loop_
_entity.id
_entity.type
_entity.pdbx_description
1 polymer ?
#
loop_
_entity_poly.entity_id
_entity_poly.type
_entity_poly.pdbx_seq_one_letter_code
_entity_poly.pdbx_strand_id
1 'polypeptide(L)'
;MLWLNSNRGLYRLNLNRPEAFQLYTEEESLYSNTANCIIKSGNQLYLGYDNNIIQSIDLLMAAGKKEPPNIVLSGFSVFDKEYLPGGVQIGYTNNFNLNHKQNNIRFEFAALDYTNPQLQQFAYRLDGLEQDWQYTSEPLAIYNHLDAGHYVFRMKAANSFGAWNEKEIEVRFYIVPPFWKRTWFVAAASLFFIAAIAVLIRRRIKQVRKEEQLKQERMDAEMKALRAQMNPHFIFNCLN
;
A
#
# COMPACT_ATOMS: atom_id res chain seq x y z
N MET A 1 27.92 -12.38 -20.80
CA MET A 1 26.95 -12.16 -21.89
C MET A 1 26.90 -13.41 -22.77
N LEU A 2 25.71 -13.97 -22.92
CA LEU A 2 25.42 -15.14 -23.76
C LEU A 2 24.51 -14.71 -24.92
N TRP A 3 24.77 -15.21 -26.10
CA TRP A 3 23.95 -14.98 -27.29
C TRP A 3 23.32 -16.32 -27.68
N LEU A 4 22.01 -16.31 -27.83
CA LEU A 4 21.23 -17.49 -28.23
C LEU A 4 20.42 -17.15 -29.48
N ASN A 5 20.49 -18.02 -30.45
CA ASN A 5 19.65 -17.94 -31.63
C ASN A 5 18.39 -18.79 -31.45
N SER A 6 17.27 -18.30 -31.91
CA SER A 6 15.98 -18.99 -31.88
C SER A 6 15.15 -18.66 -33.12
N ASN A 7 14.03 -19.35 -33.30
CA ASN A 7 13.06 -19.05 -34.35
C ASN A 7 12.32 -17.71 -34.19
N ARG A 8 12.51 -17.01 -33.08
CA ARG A 8 11.93 -15.69 -32.81
C ARG A 8 12.92 -14.55 -32.97
N GLY A 9 14.19 -14.87 -33.20
CA GLY A 9 15.27 -13.91 -33.30
C GLY A 9 16.46 -14.26 -32.42
N LEU A 10 17.33 -13.30 -32.25
CA LEU A 10 18.59 -13.40 -31.52
C LEU A 10 18.45 -12.86 -30.10
N TYR A 11 18.66 -13.70 -29.13
CA TYR A 11 18.63 -13.31 -27.70
C TYR A 11 20.02 -12.96 -27.19
N ARG A 12 20.11 -11.86 -26.46
CA ARG A 12 21.27 -11.48 -25.66
C ARG A 12 20.93 -11.57 -24.19
N LEU A 13 21.59 -12.45 -23.44
CA LEU A 13 21.34 -12.67 -22.02
C LEU A 13 22.49 -12.14 -21.18
N ASN A 14 22.16 -11.52 -20.06
CA ASN A 14 23.12 -11.22 -19.02
C ASN A 14 23.15 -12.39 -18.03
N LEU A 15 24.28 -13.11 -17.95
CA LEU A 15 24.40 -14.27 -17.06
C LEU A 15 24.25 -13.94 -15.58
N ASN A 16 24.47 -12.69 -15.19
CA ASN A 16 24.30 -12.23 -13.80
C ASN A 16 22.85 -11.80 -13.49
N ARG A 17 22.01 -11.62 -14.53
CA ARG A 17 20.58 -11.25 -14.44
C ARG A 17 19.86 -11.91 -15.61
N PRO A 18 19.55 -13.20 -15.52
CA PRO A 18 18.99 -13.97 -16.65
C PRO A 18 17.58 -13.51 -17.03
N GLU A 19 16.85 -12.86 -16.14
CA GLU A 19 15.55 -12.22 -16.42
C GLU A 19 15.68 -10.97 -17.32
N ALA A 20 16.86 -10.37 -17.40
CA ALA A 20 17.12 -9.23 -18.28
C ALA A 20 17.71 -9.73 -19.60
N PHE A 21 16.86 -10.06 -20.55
CA PHE A 21 17.27 -10.44 -21.90
C PHE A 21 16.88 -9.38 -22.93
N GLN A 22 17.63 -9.33 -24.02
CA GLN A 22 17.32 -8.56 -25.22
C GLN A 22 16.99 -9.50 -26.36
N LEU A 23 15.96 -9.20 -27.11
CA LEU A 23 15.57 -9.89 -28.32
C LEU A 23 15.79 -8.95 -29.51
N TYR A 24 16.56 -9.38 -30.48
CA TYR A 24 16.74 -8.71 -31.77
C TYR A 24 15.92 -9.47 -32.82
N THR A 25 15.11 -8.74 -33.60
CA THR A 25 14.24 -9.29 -34.62
C THR A 25 14.50 -8.66 -36.00
N GLU A 26 13.83 -9.14 -37.04
CA GLU A 26 13.83 -8.51 -38.37
C GLU A 26 13.45 -7.04 -38.33
N GLU A 27 12.50 -6.66 -37.46
CA GLU A 27 12.07 -5.28 -37.27
C GLU A 27 13.16 -4.37 -36.70
N GLU A 28 14.15 -4.97 -36.02
CA GLU A 28 15.21 -4.23 -35.31
C GLU A 28 16.55 -4.21 -36.04
N SER A 29 16.76 -4.97 -37.08
CA SER A 29 17.97 -5.00 -37.93
C SER A 29 18.47 -6.40 -38.29
N LEU A 30 17.78 -7.46 -37.96
CA LEU A 30 18.14 -8.79 -38.48
C LEU A 30 17.61 -8.96 -39.89
N TYR A 31 18.38 -9.68 -40.72
CA TYR A 31 17.93 -10.07 -42.04
C TYR A 31 16.71 -11.03 -41.96
N SER A 32 16.78 -11.95 -41.02
CA SER A 32 15.69 -12.88 -40.70
C SER A 32 15.77 -13.29 -39.23
N ASN A 33 14.60 -13.63 -38.65
CA ASN A 33 14.53 -14.13 -37.26
C ASN A 33 15.19 -15.52 -37.11
N THR A 34 15.38 -16.26 -38.20
CA THR A 34 15.92 -17.62 -38.21
C THR A 34 17.32 -17.64 -38.81
N ALA A 35 18.36 -17.42 -38.01
CA ALA A 35 19.70 -17.66 -38.42
C ALA A 35 20.08 -19.13 -38.19
N ASN A 36 20.82 -19.74 -39.11
CA ASN A 36 21.24 -21.14 -39.02
C ASN A 36 22.51 -21.33 -38.18
N CYS A 37 23.35 -20.35 -38.17
CA CYS A 37 24.57 -20.37 -37.37
C CYS A 37 24.90 -18.96 -36.82
N ILE A 38 25.62 -18.95 -35.72
CA ILE A 38 26.08 -17.75 -35.05
C ILE A 38 27.54 -17.94 -34.62
N ILE A 39 28.39 -17.00 -35.00
CA ILE A 39 29.80 -17.00 -34.63
C ILE A 39 30.17 -15.63 -34.10
N LYS A 40 30.78 -15.60 -32.93
CA LYS A 40 31.33 -14.37 -32.35
C LYS A 40 32.83 -14.30 -32.61
N SER A 41 33.29 -13.24 -33.24
CA SER A 41 34.71 -12.94 -33.45
C SER A 41 35.00 -11.51 -32.99
N GLY A 42 35.78 -11.38 -31.92
CA GLY A 42 36.05 -10.08 -31.30
C GLY A 42 34.78 -9.36 -30.89
N ASN A 43 34.54 -8.19 -31.51
CA ASN A 43 33.37 -7.35 -31.28
C ASN A 43 32.30 -7.48 -32.36
N GLN A 44 32.45 -8.43 -33.28
CA GLN A 44 31.48 -8.73 -34.34
C GLN A 44 30.77 -10.05 -34.06
N LEU A 45 29.48 -10.06 -34.34
CA LEU A 45 28.64 -11.25 -34.33
C LEU A 45 28.25 -11.54 -35.79
N TYR A 46 28.57 -12.71 -36.29
CA TYR A 46 28.23 -13.15 -37.64
C TYR A 46 27.07 -14.13 -37.58
N LEU A 47 26.04 -13.85 -38.33
CA LEU A 47 24.82 -14.65 -38.46
C LEU A 47 24.77 -15.20 -39.90
N GLY A 48 24.69 -16.49 -40.03
CA GLY A 48 24.54 -17.17 -41.35
C GLY A 48 23.09 -17.61 -41.56
N TYR A 49 22.57 -17.35 -42.76
CA TYR A 49 21.20 -17.68 -43.15
C TYR A 49 21.19 -18.65 -44.35
N ASP A 50 20.03 -19.30 -44.58
CA ASP A 50 19.87 -20.34 -45.62
C ASP A 50 20.22 -19.88 -47.03
N ASN A 51 20.05 -18.62 -47.35
CA ASN A 51 20.25 -18.09 -48.69
C ASN A 51 21.68 -17.63 -48.97
N ASN A 52 22.70 -18.25 -48.37
CA ASN A 52 24.11 -17.86 -48.44
C ASN A 52 24.35 -16.41 -47.97
N ILE A 53 23.47 -15.87 -47.14
CA ILE A 53 23.63 -14.52 -46.58
C ILE A 53 24.36 -14.62 -45.26
N ILE A 54 25.35 -13.78 -45.10
CA ILE A 54 26.06 -13.57 -43.83
C ILE A 54 25.82 -12.12 -43.41
N GLN A 55 25.21 -11.94 -42.28
CA GLN A 55 25.04 -10.64 -41.63
C GLN A 55 26.07 -10.47 -40.53
N SER A 56 26.72 -9.33 -40.47
CA SER A 56 27.58 -8.96 -39.33
C SER A 56 26.88 -7.89 -38.48
N ILE A 57 26.93 -8.06 -37.17
CA ILE A 57 26.42 -7.11 -36.18
C ILE A 57 27.60 -6.67 -35.32
N ASP A 58 27.84 -5.37 -35.27
CA ASP A 58 28.80 -4.78 -34.36
C ASP A 58 28.21 -4.74 -32.94
N LEU A 59 28.84 -5.49 -32.04
CA LEU A 59 28.38 -5.62 -30.64
C LEU A 59 28.54 -4.32 -29.83
N LEU A 60 29.40 -3.39 -30.25
CA LEU A 60 29.51 -2.08 -29.63
C LEU A 60 28.34 -1.18 -30.05
N MET A 61 27.94 -1.25 -31.32
CA MET A 61 26.76 -0.53 -31.81
C MET A 61 25.47 -1.15 -31.29
N ALA A 62 25.37 -2.46 -31.24
CA ALA A 62 24.26 -3.19 -30.62
C ALA A 62 24.21 -3.01 -29.09
N ALA A 63 25.35 -2.73 -28.48
CA ALA A 63 25.44 -2.36 -27.06
C ALA A 63 25.24 -0.86 -26.85
N GLY A 64 24.98 -0.10 -27.92
CA GLY A 64 24.80 1.35 -27.86
C GLY A 64 23.88 1.71 -26.72
N LYS A 65 24.40 2.52 -25.80
CA LYS A 65 23.63 3.17 -24.73
C LYS A 65 22.54 4.00 -25.42
N LYS A 66 21.41 3.37 -25.74
CA LYS A 66 20.22 4.17 -25.95
C LYS A 66 19.92 4.80 -24.61
N GLU A 67 19.67 6.09 -24.63
CA GLU A 67 19.30 6.82 -23.44
C GLU A 67 18.12 6.11 -22.74
N PRO A 68 18.16 6.04 -21.42
CA PRO A 68 17.04 5.44 -20.68
C PRO A 68 15.74 6.18 -21.00
N PRO A 69 14.60 5.48 -21.01
CA PRO A 69 13.33 6.09 -21.39
C PRO A 69 12.91 7.11 -20.35
N ASN A 70 12.26 8.19 -20.80
CA ASN A 70 11.52 9.03 -19.88
C ASN A 70 10.29 8.26 -19.40
N ILE A 71 10.11 8.16 -18.10
CA ILE A 71 8.91 7.57 -17.50
C ILE A 71 7.95 8.67 -17.10
N VAL A 72 6.66 8.44 -17.29
CA VAL A 72 5.58 9.34 -16.89
C VAL A 72 4.50 8.55 -16.17
N LEU A 73 3.85 9.20 -15.21
CA LEU A 73 2.61 8.67 -14.64
C LEU A 73 1.47 8.99 -15.61
N SER A 74 0.88 7.97 -16.21
CA SER A 74 -0.18 8.11 -17.22
C SER A 74 -1.58 8.11 -16.60
N GLY A 75 -1.76 7.48 -15.43
CA GLY A 75 -3.04 7.41 -14.76
C GLY A 75 -2.92 7.17 -13.25
N PHE A 76 -3.92 7.63 -12.54
CA PHE A 76 -4.11 7.34 -11.11
C PHE A 76 -5.60 7.14 -10.85
N SER A 77 -5.93 6.03 -10.23
CA SER A 77 -7.32 5.74 -9.91
C SER A 77 -7.48 5.24 -8.48
N VAL A 78 -8.64 5.54 -7.92
CA VAL A 78 -9.06 5.10 -6.60
C VAL A 78 -10.37 4.33 -6.76
N PHE A 79 -10.40 3.04 -6.37
CA PHE A 79 -11.53 2.13 -6.64
C PHE A 79 -11.94 2.10 -8.12
N ASP A 80 -10.95 1.95 -9.01
CA ASP A 80 -11.12 1.91 -10.48
C ASP A 80 -11.77 3.16 -11.10
N LYS A 81 -11.85 4.26 -10.36
CA LYS A 81 -12.29 5.55 -10.85
C LYS A 81 -11.10 6.50 -10.94
N GLU A 82 -10.93 7.13 -12.08
CA GLU A 82 -9.91 8.16 -12.24
C GLU A 82 -10.03 9.21 -11.14
N TYR A 83 -8.91 9.48 -10.49
CA TYR A 83 -8.85 10.44 -9.38
C TYR A 83 -7.90 11.58 -9.74
N LEU A 84 -8.44 12.78 -9.79
CA LEU A 84 -7.71 14.01 -10.08
C LEU A 84 -7.65 14.86 -8.80
N PRO A 85 -6.54 14.84 -8.04
CA PRO A 85 -6.40 15.65 -6.84
C PRO A 85 -6.51 17.13 -7.17
N GLY A 86 -7.54 17.82 -6.62
CA GLY A 86 -7.77 19.22 -6.91
C GLY A 86 -8.13 19.54 -8.37
N GLY A 87 -8.54 18.55 -9.17
CA GLY A 87 -8.87 18.72 -10.59
C GLY A 87 -7.65 18.78 -11.53
N VAL A 88 -6.47 18.43 -11.03
CA VAL A 88 -5.20 18.47 -11.79
C VAL A 88 -4.66 17.05 -11.95
N GLN A 89 -4.10 16.73 -13.12
CA GLN A 89 -3.43 15.45 -13.34
C GLN A 89 -2.23 15.29 -12.40
N ILE A 90 -2.03 14.06 -11.88
CA ILE A 90 -0.96 13.78 -10.90
C ILE A 90 0.43 14.02 -11.44
N GLY A 91 0.73 14.17 -12.66
CA GLY A 91 2.05 14.58 -13.16
C GLY A 91 2.49 15.99 -12.72
N TYR A 92 1.53 16.84 -12.31
CA TYR A 92 1.77 18.21 -11.87
C TYR A 92 1.62 18.43 -10.36
N THR A 93 1.01 17.47 -9.64
CA THR A 93 0.80 17.56 -8.19
C THR A 93 1.36 16.32 -7.52
N ASN A 94 2.54 16.42 -6.93
CA ASN A 94 3.23 15.30 -6.32
C ASN A 94 2.87 15.08 -4.85
N ASN A 95 1.95 15.87 -4.28
CA ASN A 95 1.49 15.76 -2.90
C ASN A 95 -0.01 15.91 -2.82
N PHE A 96 -0.71 14.90 -2.28
CA PHE A 96 -2.16 14.96 -2.07
C PHE A 96 -2.60 14.10 -0.88
N ASN A 97 -3.80 14.38 -0.39
CA ASN A 97 -4.38 13.65 0.74
C ASN A 97 -5.56 12.80 0.26
N LEU A 98 -5.60 11.57 0.72
CA LEU A 98 -6.70 10.64 0.51
C LEU A 98 -7.46 10.43 1.81
N ASN A 99 -8.77 10.20 1.69
CA ASN A 99 -9.59 9.82 2.84
C ASN A 99 -9.32 8.34 3.21
N HIS A 100 -9.54 7.95 4.46
CA HIS A 100 -9.40 6.57 4.94
C HIS A 100 -10.22 5.53 4.15
N LYS A 101 -11.27 5.96 3.44
CA LYS A 101 -12.03 5.09 2.54
C LYS A 101 -11.40 4.94 1.15
N GLN A 102 -10.45 5.80 0.79
CA GLN A 102 -9.78 5.83 -0.51
C GLN A 102 -8.45 5.07 -0.42
N ASN A 103 -8.51 3.80 -0.08
CA ASN A 103 -7.37 2.95 0.25
C ASN A 103 -7.08 1.85 -0.77
N ASN A 104 -7.82 1.80 -1.87
CA ASN A 104 -7.54 0.95 -3.03
C ASN A 104 -7.08 1.86 -4.17
N ILE A 105 -5.80 1.75 -4.51
CA ILE A 105 -5.11 2.70 -5.37
C ILE A 105 -4.47 1.94 -6.53
N ARG A 106 -4.57 2.52 -7.72
CA ARG A 106 -3.93 2.04 -8.92
C ARG A 106 -3.11 3.15 -9.55
N PHE A 107 -1.85 2.87 -9.82
CA PHE A 107 -0.95 3.72 -10.59
C PHE A 107 -0.75 3.12 -11.97
N GLU A 108 -0.94 3.92 -13.00
CA GLU A 108 -0.63 3.58 -14.39
C GLU A 108 0.51 4.47 -14.85
N PHE A 109 1.51 3.88 -15.47
CA PHE A 109 2.70 4.60 -15.91
C PHE A 109 3.10 4.16 -17.31
N ALA A 110 3.85 5.00 -18.01
CA ALA A 110 4.32 4.70 -19.34
C ALA A 110 5.78 5.13 -19.51
N ALA A 111 6.56 4.33 -20.21
CA ALA A 111 7.89 4.72 -20.65
C ALA A 111 7.79 5.28 -22.07
N LEU A 112 8.35 6.46 -22.27
CA LEU A 112 8.35 7.15 -23.59
C LEU A 112 9.51 6.62 -24.45
N ASP A 113 9.52 5.33 -24.71
CA ASP A 113 10.39 4.66 -25.68
C ASP A 113 9.52 3.85 -26.62
N TYR A 114 9.45 4.28 -27.85
CA TYR A 114 8.63 3.64 -28.90
C TYR A 114 9.40 2.59 -29.70
N THR A 115 10.66 2.31 -29.34
CA THR A 115 11.52 1.41 -30.11
C THR A 115 11.02 -0.03 -30.02
N ASN A 116 10.71 -0.51 -28.83
CA ASN A 116 10.13 -1.83 -28.61
C ASN A 116 9.32 -1.85 -27.28
N PRO A 117 8.03 -1.47 -27.32
CA PRO A 117 7.19 -1.36 -26.14
C PRO A 117 7.02 -2.66 -25.37
N GLN A 118 7.10 -3.82 -26.06
CA GLN A 118 6.89 -5.14 -25.44
C GLN A 118 8.08 -5.61 -24.58
N LEU A 119 9.25 -5.02 -24.77
CA LEU A 119 10.48 -5.36 -24.02
C LEU A 119 10.82 -4.34 -22.94
N GLN A 120 9.98 -3.37 -22.70
CA GLN A 120 10.14 -2.42 -21.62
C GLN A 120 10.00 -3.12 -20.27
N GLN A 121 10.83 -2.70 -19.32
CA GLN A 121 10.75 -3.18 -17.95
C GLN A 121 10.51 -2.01 -17.02
N PHE A 122 9.70 -2.25 -16.03
CA PHE A 122 9.38 -1.28 -15.01
C PHE A 122 9.80 -1.80 -13.64
N ALA A 123 10.12 -0.88 -12.76
CA ALA A 123 10.27 -1.19 -11.36
C ALA A 123 9.60 -0.11 -10.54
N TYR A 124 8.85 -0.53 -9.53
CA TYR A 124 8.18 0.38 -8.63
C TYR A 124 8.33 -0.08 -7.18
N ARG A 125 8.11 0.83 -6.26
CA ARG A 125 8.13 0.58 -4.83
C ARG A 125 7.25 1.60 -4.12
N LEU A 126 6.52 1.15 -3.11
CA LEU A 126 5.75 2.02 -2.23
C LEU A 126 6.47 2.12 -0.88
N ASP A 127 7.22 3.20 -0.67
CA ASP A 127 7.84 3.49 0.62
C ASP A 127 6.74 3.68 1.68
N GLY A 128 6.90 3.03 2.82
CA GLY A 128 5.88 2.92 3.87
C GLY A 128 5.18 1.56 3.89
N LEU A 129 5.31 0.74 2.83
CA LEU A 129 4.78 -0.61 2.74
C LEU A 129 5.85 -1.62 2.32
N GLU A 130 6.65 -1.31 1.32
CA GLU A 130 7.64 -2.19 0.69
C GLU A 130 9.07 -1.72 0.97
N GLN A 131 10.00 -2.68 1.11
CA GLN A 131 11.43 -2.40 1.27
C GLN A 131 12.17 -2.54 -0.06
N ASP A 132 11.76 -3.49 -0.89
CA ASP A 132 12.43 -3.85 -2.14
C ASP A 132 11.66 -3.36 -3.38
N TRP A 133 12.38 -3.23 -4.50
CA TRP A 133 11.80 -2.91 -5.79
C TRP A 133 11.03 -4.10 -6.37
N GLN A 134 9.80 -3.84 -6.81
CA GLN A 134 8.99 -4.79 -7.57
C GLN A 134 9.26 -4.59 -9.06
N TYR A 135 9.70 -5.65 -9.74
CA TYR A 135 9.98 -5.62 -11.18
C TYR A 135 8.82 -6.22 -11.95
N THR A 136 8.42 -5.55 -13.03
CA THR A 136 7.28 -5.95 -13.87
C THR A 136 7.49 -5.53 -15.31
N SER A 137 6.84 -6.24 -16.25
CA SER A 137 6.67 -5.81 -17.63
C SER A 137 5.34 -5.06 -17.86
N GLU A 138 4.43 -5.11 -16.89
CA GLU A 138 3.16 -4.40 -16.97
C GLU A 138 3.30 -2.98 -16.40
N PRO A 139 2.84 -1.93 -17.11
CA PRO A 139 2.96 -0.55 -16.66
C PRO A 139 1.88 -0.19 -15.63
N LEU A 140 1.72 -1.02 -14.60
CA LEU A 140 0.63 -0.96 -13.65
C LEU A 140 1.10 -1.40 -12.26
N ALA A 141 0.71 -0.64 -11.22
CA ALA A 141 0.86 -1.01 -9.82
C ALA A 141 -0.46 -0.87 -9.08
N ILE A 142 -0.88 -1.91 -8.37
CA ILE A 142 -2.14 -1.95 -7.64
C ILE A 142 -1.86 -2.20 -6.16
N TYR A 143 -2.42 -1.35 -5.31
CA TYR A 143 -2.36 -1.47 -3.87
C TYR A 143 -3.76 -1.48 -3.29
N ASN A 144 -4.09 -2.55 -2.59
CA ASN A 144 -5.39 -2.74 -1.97
C ASN A 144 -5.29 -2.62 -0.44
N HIS A 145 -6.30 -1.99 0.17
CA HIS A 145 -6.45 -1.91 1.63
C HIS A 145 -5.24 -1.26 2.34
N LEU A 146 -4.71 -0.17 1.78
CA LEU A 146 -3.66 0.59 2.44
C LEU A 146 -4.15 1.17 3.77
N ASP A 147 -3.34 1.07 4.79
CA ASP A 147 -3.60 1.70 6.08
C ASP A 147 -3.43 3.23 6.02
N ALA A 148 -3.92 3.91 7.06
CA ALA A 148 -3.68 5.34 7.20
C ALA A 148 -2.20 5.60 7.47
N GLY A 149 -1.57 6.49 6.69
CA GLY A 149 -0.14 6.75 6.78
C GLY A 149 0.39 7.60 5.64
N HIS A 150 1.68 7.89 5.70
CA HIS A 150 2.42 8.59 4.65
C HIS A 150 3.07 7.57 3.73
N TYR A 151 2.90 7.76 2.42
CA TYR A 151 3.44 6.91 1.39
C TYR A 151 4.16 7.71 0.33
N VAL A 152 5.23 7.11 -0.23
CA VAL A 152 5.92 7.64 -1.40
C VAL A 152 5.98 6.54 -2.45
N PHE A 153 5.21 6.67 -3.51
CA PHE A 153 5.31 5.77 -4.65
C PHE A 153 6.47 6.20 -5.53
N ARG A 154 7.41 5.28 -5.76
CA ARG A 154 8.58 5.47 -6.61
C ARG A 154 8.49 4.55 -7.80
N MET A 155 8.85 5.05 -8.96
CA MET A 155 8.89 4.27 -10.19
C MET A 155 10.07 4.62 -11.07
N LYS A 156 10.57 3.62 -11.79
CA LYS A 156 11.62 3.74 -12.80
C LYS A 156 11.35 2.75 -13.94
N ALA A 157 11.90 3.03 -15.12
CA ALA A 157 11.76 2.17 -16.29
C ALA A 157 13.11 1.89 -16.93
N ALA A 158 13.21 0.77 -17.60
CA ALA A 158 14.29 0.44 -18.49
C ALA A 158 13.79 0.35 -19.93
N ASN A 159 14.66 0.75 -20.86
CA ASN A 159 14.41 0.52 -22.28
C ASN A 159 14.61 -0.95 -22.65
N SER A 160 14.30 -1.31 -23.88
CA SER A 160 14.51 -2.66 -24.43
C SER A 160 15.98 -3.14 -24.37
N PHE A 161 16.94 -2.23 -24.14
CA PHE A 161 18.37 -2.52 -23.99
C PHE A 161 18.80 -2.72 -22.53
N GLY A 162 17.87 -2.64 -21.58
CA GLY A 162 18.13 -2.79 -20.14
C GLY A 162 18.79 -1.57 -19.50
N ALA A 163 18.76 -0.40 -20.14
CA ALA A 163 19.22 0.85 -19.56
C ALA A 163 18.10 1.45 -18.70
N TRP A 164 18.32 1.50 -17.37
CA TRP A 164 17.40 2.08 -16.41
C TRP A 164 17.59 3.59 -16.32
N ASN A 165 16.49 4.33 -16.16
CA ASN A 165 16.57 5.76 -15.87
C ASN A 165 17.14 5.99 -14.47
N GLU A 166 18.04 6.97 -14.36
CA GLU A 166 18.69 7.34 -13.10
C GLU A 166 17.74 8.12 -12.19
N LYS A 167 16.86 8.93 -12.80
CA LYS A 167 15.92 9.77 -12.08
C LYS A 167 14.59 9.03 -11.89
N GLU A 168 14.29 8.71 -10.64
CA GLU A 168 13.01 8.13 -10.24
C GLU A 168 11.90 9.20 -10.27
N ILE A 169 10.67 8.79 -10.59
CA ILE A 169 9.50 9.63 -10.36
C ILE A 169 8.92 9.28 -8.99
N GLU A 170 8.65 10.31 -8.21
CA GLU A 170 8.10 10.21 -6.88
C GLU A 170 6.70 10.82 -6.82
N VAL A 171 5.75 10.07 -6.24
CA VAL A 171 4.41 10.55 -5.93
C VAL A 171 4.16 10.35 -4.44
N ARG A 172 3.96 11.44 -3.72
CA ARG A 172 3.74 11.42 -2.26
C ARG A 172 2.27 11.59 -1.96
N PHE A 173 1.75 10.77 -1.08
CA PHE A 173 0.38 10.91 -0.63
C PHE A 173 0.22 10.51 0.83
N TYR A 174 -0.83 11.03 1.44
CA TYR A 174 -1.16 10.75 2.82
C TYR A 174 -2.60 10.24 2.93
N ILE A 175 -2.78 9.07 3.53
CA ILE A 175 -4.10 8.52 3.83
C ILE A 175 -4.47 8.95 5.25
N VAL A 176 -5.50 9.80 5.34
CA VAL A 176 -5.95 10.37 6.61
C VAL A 176 -6.62 9.30 7.46
N PRO A 177 -6.23 9.13 8.75
CA PRO A 177 -6.88 8.17 9.63
C PRO A 177 -8.33 8.57 9.91
N PRO A 178 -9.23 7.58 10.11
CA PRO A 178 -10.60 7.83 10.48
C PRO A 178 -10.68 8.56 11.84
N PHE A 179 -11.72 9.38 12.03
CA PHE A 179 -11.85 10.24 13.21
C PHE A 179 -11.84 9.48 14.54
N TRP A 180 -12.33 8.22 14.54
CA TRP A 180 -12.34 7.37 15.76
C TRP A 180 -10.97 6.85 16.18
N LYS A 181 -9.96 6.87 15.29
CA LYS A 181 -8.55 6.57 15.61
C LYS A 181 -7.77 7.80 16.08
N ARG A 182 -8.35 9.00 16.01
CA ARG A 182 -7.66 10.22 16.44
C ARG A 182 -7.63 10.30 17.97
N THR A 183 -6.51 10.76 18.50
CA THR A 183 -6.22 10.81 19.95
C THR A 183 -7.29 11.59 20.73
N TRP A 184 -7.79 12.71 20.20
CA TRP A 184 -8.83 13.50 20.86
C TRP A 184 -10.17 12.73 21.00
N PHE A 185 -10.54 11.92 19.98
CA PHE A 185 -11.78 11.13 20.02
C PHE A 185 -11.67 10.01 21.04
N VAL A 186 -10.54 9.29 21.06
CA VAL A 186 -10.28 8.23 22.03
C VAL A 186 -10.31 8.80 23.46
N ALA A 187 -9.68 9.96 23.69
CA ALA A 187 -9.67 10.64 24.99
C ALA A 187 -11.10 11.06 25.42
N ALA A 188 -11.86 11.67 24.50
CA ALA A 188 -13.25 12.07 24.78
C ALA A 188 -14.14 10.87 25.07
N ALA A 189 -14.04 9.79 24.31
CA ALA A 189 -14.79 8.56 24.53
C ALA A 189 -14.44 7.93 25.88
N SER A 190 -13.15 7.86 26.22
CA SER A 190 -12.70 7.33 27.52
C SER A 190 -13.25 8.14 28.68
N LEU A 191 -13.21 9.48 28.60
CA LEU A 191 -13.75 10.36 29.61
C LEU A 191 -15.28 10.17 29.77
N PHE A 192 -16.00 10.02 28.66
CA PHE A 192 -17.44 9.75 28.68
C PHE A 192 -17.75 8.43 29.39
N PHE A 193 -17.02 7.35 29.10
CA PHE A 193 -17.22 6.07 29.78
C PHE A 193 -16.93 6.14 31.28
N ILE A 194 -15.84 6.81 31.67
CA ILE A 194 -15.51 7.02 33.09
C ILE A 194 -16.64 7.78 33.81
N ALA A 195 -17.12 8.86 33.22
CA ALA A 195 -18.22 9.63 33.77
C ALA A 195 -19.51 8.80 33.89
N ALA A 196 -19.86 8.02 32.88
CA ALA A 196 -21.02 7.12 32.91
C ALA A 196 -20.93 6.09 34.05
N ILE A 197 -19.77 5.46 34.20
CA ILE A 197 -19.51 4.51 35.31
C ILE A 197 -19.64 5.22 36.66
N ALA A 198 -19.07 6.41 36.82
CA ALA A 198 -19.18 7.18 38.06
C ALA A 198 -20.63 7.51 38.41
N VAL A 199 -21.47 7.87 37.41
CA VAL A 199 -22.90 8.11 37.63
C VAL A 199 -23.62 6.83 38.08
N LEU A 200 -23.32 5.70 37.44
CA LEU A 200 -23.91 4.42 37.82
C LEU A 200 -23.55 4.02 39.26
N ILE A 201 -22.28 4.16 39.64
CA ILE A 201 -21.84 3.91 41.01
C ILE A 201 -22.55 4.82 42.01
N ARG A 202 -22.62 6.12 41.72
CA ARG A 202 -23.33 7.08 42.57
C ARG A 202 -24.83 6.74 42.75
N ARG A 203 -25.50 6.30 41.68
CA ARG A 203 -26.88 5.84 41.72
C ARG A 203 -27.03 4.61 42.62
N ARG A 204 -26.15 3.64 42.50
CA ARG A 204 -26.14 2.43 43.32
C ARG A 204 -25.92 2.74 44.81
N ILE A 205 -24.93 3.58 45.11
CA ILE A 205 -24.67 3.98 46.51
C ILE A 205 -25.89 4.68 47.11
N LYS A 206 -26.56 5.58 46.35
CA LYS A 206 -27.80 6.23 46.82
C LYS A 206 -28.92 5.22 47.07
N GLN A 207 -29.10 4.22 46.21
CA GLN A 207 -30.12 3.18 46.41
C GLN A 207 -29.84 2.36 47.69
N VAL A 208 -28.62 1.88 47.86
CA VAL A 208 -28.23 1.09 49.05
C VAL A 208 -28.45 1.90 50.33
N ARG A 209 -28.00 3.16 50.38
CA ARG A 209 -28.22 4.06 51.54
C ARG A 209 -29.70 4.24 51.84
N LYS A 210 -30.57 4.40 50.83
CA LYS A 210 -32.00 4.54 51.02
C LYS A 210 -32.64 3.27 51.56
N GLU A 211 -32.19 2.09 51.12
CA GLU A 211 -32.65 0.82 51.63
C GLU A 211 -32.25 0.61 53.09
N GLU A 212 -31.02 0.99 53.45
CA GLU A 212 -30.55 0.94 54.84
C GLU A 212 -31.35 1.89 55.74
N GLN A 213 -31.61 3.10 55.31
CA GLN A 213 -32.45 4.06 56.04
C GLN A 213 -33.87 3.51 56.28
N LEU A 214 -34.51 2.98 55.22
CA LEU A 214 -35.83 2.35 55.35
C LEU A 214 -35.84 1.16 56.28
N LYS A 215 -34.79 0.35 56.33
CA LYS A 215 -34.66 -0.77 57.30
C LYS A 215 -34.55 -0.23 58.73
N GLN A 216 -33.73 0.80 58.94
CA GLN A 216 -33.59 1.40 60.26
C GLN A 216 -34.92 2.01 60.74
N GLU A 217 -35.62 2.77 59.89
CA GLU A 217 -36.96 3.33 60.24
C GLU A 217 -37.96 2.24 60.59
N ARG A 218 -37.96 1.12 59.85
CA ARG A 218 -38.85 -0.03 60.20
C ARG A 218 -38.48 -0.65 61.55
N MET A 219 -37.20 -0.88 61.80
CA MET A 219 -36.75 -1.43 63.09
C MET A 219 -37.09 -0.52 64.25
N ASP A 220 -36.90 0.80 64.08
CA ASP A 220 -37.28 1.78 65.09
C ASP A 220 -38.81 1.82 65.34
N ALA A 221 -39.61 1.70 64.28
CA ALA A 221 -41.05 1.60 64.39
C ALA A 221 -41.49 0.31 65.11
N GLU A 222 -40.91 -0.82 64.77
CA GLU A 222 -41.18 -2.09 65.47
C GLU A 222 -40.75 -2.04 66.93
N MET A 223 -39.60 -1.47 67.26
CA MET A 223 -39.16 -1.25 68.65
C MET A 223 -40.12 -0.35 69.45
N LYS A 224 -40.61 0.72 68.81
CA LYS A 224 -41.63 1.59 69.44
C LYS A 224 -42.95 0.86 69.68
N ALA A 225 -43.38 0.05 68.70
CA ALA A 225 -44.61 -0.76 68.84
C ALA A 225 -44.48 -1.79 69.98
N LEU A 226 -43.35 -2.51 70.04
CA LEU A 226 -43.07 -3.44 71.12
C LEU A 226 -43.05 -2.77 72.51
N ARG A 227 -42.40 -1.59 72.62
CA ARG A 227 -42.44 -0.78 73.87
C ARG A 227 -43.82 -0.33 74.23
N ALA A 228 -44.69 -0.01 73.27
CA ALA A 228 -46.05 0.36 73.54
C ALA A 228 -46.92 -0.81 73.94
N GLN A 229 -46.63 -2.04 73.49
CA GLN A 229 -47.34 -3.26 73.95
C GLN A 229 -46.94 -3.70 75.34
N MET A 230 -45.73 -3.31 75.77
CA MET A 230 -45.30 -3.57 77.18
C MET A 230 -46.05 -2.58 78.09
N ASN A 231 -47.08 -3.09 78.74
CA ASN A 231 -47.94 -2.32 79.64
C ASN A 231 -47.09 -1.61 80.72
N PRO A 232 -46.99 -0.26 80.74
CA PRO A 232 -46.17 0.46 81.74
C PRO A 232 -46.49 0.07 83.19
N HIS A 233 -47.77 -0.30 83.45
CA HIS A 233 -48.22 -0.71 84.78
C HIS A 233 -47.62 -2.04 85.26
N PHE A 234 -47.23 -2.93 84.29
CA PHE A 234 -46.59 -4.22 84.64
C PHE A 234 -45.15 -4.03 85.10
N ILE A 235 -44.43 -3.10 84.49
CA ILE A 235 -43.00 -2.80 84.80
C ILE A 235 -42.94 -2.12 86.19
N PHE A 236 -43.88 -1.29 86.52
CA PHE A 236 -43.93 -0.61 87.80
C PHE A 236 -44.28 -1.56 88.96
N ASN A 237 -45.09 -2.64 88.72
CA ASN A 237 -45.45 -3.58 89.69
C ASN A 237 -44.37 -4.69 89.98
N CYS A 238 -43.34 -4.85 89.10
CA CYS A 238 -42.21 -5.78 89.30
C CYS A 238 -41.03 -5.14 90.01
N LEU A 239 -41.02 -3.85 90.25
CA LEU A 239 -39.96 -3.08 90.90
C LEU A 239 -40.30 -2.62 92.33
N ASN A 240 -41.45 -2.98 92.86
CA ASN A 240 -41.86 -2.79 94.26
C ASN A 240 -41.90 -4.22 94.95
#